data_daef356aad7d3a99047b6895747571e7
#
_entry.id   daef356aad7d3a99047b6895747571e7
#
_cell.length_a   1.000
_cell.length_b   1.000
_cell.length_c   1.000
_cell.angle_alpha   90.00
_cell.angle_beta   90.00
_cell.angle_gamma   90.00
#
_symmetry.space_group_name_H-M   'P 1'
#
loop_
_entity.id
_entity.type
_entity.pdbx_description
1 polymer ?
#
loop_
_entity_poly.entity_id
_entity_poly.type
_entity_poly.pdbx_seq_one_letter_code
_entity_poly.pdbx_strand_id
1 'polypeptide(L)'
;QMCIRDRSITFYYLQGNHDNGSFVSYLDEIPANLRMFGKEWTSYNAGIINNGSITKDIVITGVELDSDNAGKIYGSLSLNAGNYNIVVLHGQEASHVSKNNAQIISLKDLRNRGIDYLALGHVHEYSSDRLDARGVYCYPGCLEGRGFDEAGEHGFVVLDIDETSGSYDTYFVPFARRNIYVAQVDVTGCESTFEIEQKLSSFLNNAGFTKDSLVKLELTGELDVECEKDTDYLCKQFENRFYAFKIKDCTAYRVDYMSYEHDVSLKGEFIRNVMGRDDINEQDKAVIIRYGLQALQGEEIV
;
A
#
# COMPACT_ATOMS: atom_id res chain seq x y z
N GLN A 1 16.30 -21.10 -5.63
CA GLN A 1 16.15 -22.54 -6.00
C GLN A 1 16.88 -23.45 -5.01
N MET A 2 18.18 -23.19 -4.68
CA MET A 2 18.95 -24.03 -3.75
C MET A 2 18.32 -24.11 -2.35
N CYS A 3 17.81 -23.02 -1.80
CA CYS A 3 17.23 -23.02 -0.44
C CYS A 3 15.97 -23.88 -0.28
N ILE A 4 15.20 -24.08 -1.34
CA ILE A 4 14.00 -24.97 -1.28
C ILE A 4 14.43 -26.43 -1.27
N ARG A 5 15.45 -26.82 -2.06
CA ARG A 5 15.91 -28.22 -2.18
C ARG A 5 16.67 -28.73 -0.96
N ASP A 6 17.46 -27.87 -0.33
CA ASP A 6 18.47 -28.27 0.67
C ASP A 6 17.94 -28.27 2.11
N ARG A 7 16.71 -27.78 2.35
CA ARG A 7 16.10 -27.76 3.66
C ARG A 7 14.85 -28.64 3.64
N SER A 8 14.66 -29.44 4.66
CA SER A 8 13.50 -30.30 4.85
C SER A 8 12.22 -29.49 5.20
N ILE A 9 12.11 -28.26 4.68
CA ILE A 9 10.97 -27.36 4.90
C ILE A 9 10.02 -27.53 3.71
N THR A 10 8.77 -27.82 3.98
CA THR A 10 7.72 -27.90 2.96
C THR A 10 7.27 -26.49 2.57
N PHE A 11 7.19 -26.23 1.28
CA PHE A 11 6.66 -24.99 0.72
C PHE A 11 5.28 -25.27 0.11
N TYR A 12 4.33 -24.41 0.44
CA TYR A 12 2.98 -24.41 -0.14
C TYR A 12 2.83 -23.20 -1.04
N TYR A 13 2.61 -23.43 -2.32
CA TYR A 13 2.54 -22.38 -3.33
C TYR A 13 1.15 -22.30 -3.95
N LEU A 14 0.55 -21.13 -3.86
CA LEU A 14 -0.67 -20.76 -4.56
C LEU A 14 -0.33 -19.65 -5.57
N GLN A 15 -0.69 -19.86 -6.83
CA GLN A 15 -0.45 -18.90 -7.90
C GLN A 15 -1.36 -17.68 -7.75
N GLY A 16 -0.78 -16.48 -7.84
CA GLY A 16 -1.51 -15.22 -7.88
C GLY A 16 -1.79 -14.75 -9.32
N ASN A 17 -2.62 -13.74 -9.46
CA ASN A 17 -3.04 -13.20 -10.76
C ASN A 17 -1.92 -12.57 -11.60
N HIS A 18 -0.82 -12.16 -10.97
CA HIS A 18 0.36 -11.61 -11.65
C HIS A 18 1.44 -12.64 -11.93
N ASP A 19 1.25 -13.90 -11.55
CA ASP A 19 2.21 -14.98 -11.74
C ASP A 19 2.07 -15.68 -13.09
N ASN A 20 1.62 -14.98 -14.13
CA ASN A 20 1.55 -15.49 -15.49
C ASN A 20 2.94 -15.90 -15.99
N GLY A 21 3.19 -17.19 -16.11
CA GLY A 21 4.52 -17.76 -16.31
C GLY A 21 5.24 -17.96 -14.98
N SER A 22 4.55 -18.53 -13.99
CA SER A 22 4.98 -18.72 -12.59
C SER A 22 6.46 -19.11 -12.47
N PHE A 23 7.08 -18.79 -11.34
CA PHE A 23 8.47 -19.20 -11.08
C PHE A 23 8.67 -20.72 -11.27
N VAL A 24 7.61 -21.50 -11.19
CA VAL A 24 7.58 -22.95 -11.43
C VAL A 24 7.99 -23.28 -12.87
N SER A 25 7.63 -22.43 -13.85
CA SER A 25 8.03 -22.62 -15.25
C SER A 25 9.55 -22.43 -15.49
N TYR A 26 10.26 -21.83 -14.54
CA TYR A 26 11.72 -21.69 -14.56
C TYR A 26 12.45 -22.78 -13.76
N LEU A 27 11.70 -23.74 -13.20
CA LEU A 27 12.29 -24.89 -12.51
C LEU A 27 12.48 -26.03 -13.52
N ASP A 28 13.71 -26.57 -13.61
CA ASP A 28 13.99 -27.76 -14.42
C ASP A 28 13.23 -28.99 -13.88
N GLU A 29 13.08 -29.06 -12.55
CA GLU A 29 12.28 -30.07 -11.85
C GLU A 29 11.55 -29.44 -10.67
N ILE A 30 10.33 -29.87 -10.42
CA ILE A 30 9.56 -29.47 -9.22
C ILE A 30 10.16 -30.15 -8.01
N PRO A 31 10.66 -29.40 -7.00
CA PRO A 31 11.23 -30.00 -5.77
C PRO A 31 10.19 -30.84 -5.02
N ALA A 32 10.62 -31.96 -4.47
CA ALA A 32 9.73 -32.89 -3.75
C ALA A 32 9.06 -32.27 -2.52
N ASN A 33 9.64 -31.20 -1.96
CA ASN A 33 9.08 -30.42 -0.83
C ASN A 33 8.24 -29.20 -1.26
N LEU A 34 7.96 -29.01 -2.54
CA LEU A 34 7.03 -28.00 -3.04
C LEU A 34 5.64 -28.63 -3.25
N ARG A 35 4.65 -28.06 -2.59
CA ARG A 35 3.24 -28.42 -2.70
C ARG A 35 2.51 -27.30 -3.42
N MET A 36 1.77 -27.64 -4.47
CA MET A 36 1.06 -26.67 -5.30
C MET A 36 -0.45 -26.87 -5.18
N PHE A 37 -1.18 -25.78 -5.22
CA PHE A 37 -2.63 -25.79 -5.32
C PHE A 37 -3.02 -25.60 -6.79
N GLY A 38 -4.20 -26.10 -7.15
CA GLY A 38 -4.78 -25.97 -8.47
C GLY A 38 -6.20 -25.36 -8.42
N LYS A 39 -6.98 -25.57 -9.45
CA LYS A 39 -8.34 -25.03 -9.60
C LYS A 39 -9.42 -25.75 -8.79
N GLU A 40 -9.06 -26.82 -8.13
CA GLU A 40 -9.91 -27.57 -7.20
C GLU A 40 -9.31 -27.54 -5.80
N TRP A 41 -10.17 -27.63 -4.77
CA TRP A 41 -9.70 -27.69 -3.39
C TRP A 41 -8.74 -28.84 -3.19
N THR A 42 -7.52 -28.51 -2.81
CA THR A 42 -6.45 -29.48 -2.52
C THR A 42 -6.00 -29.28 -1.09
N SER A 43 -5.86 -30.38 -0.36
CA SER A 43 -5.46 -30.38 1.06
C SER A 43 -4.17 -31.16 1.27
N TYR A 44 -3.31 -30.61 2.12
CA TYR A 44 -2.05 -31.23 2.55
C TYR A 44 -1.98 -31.27 4.07
N ASN A 45 -1.55 -32.41 4.63
CA ASN A 45 -1.20 -32.48 6.04
C ASN A 45 0.16 -31.79 6.25
N ALA A 46 0.21 -30.80 7.13
CA ALA A 46 1.40 -29.99 7.43
C ALA A 46 2.03 -30.32 8.78
N GLY A 47 1.33 -31.06 9.66
CA GLY A 47 1.81 -31.39 10.97
C GLY A 47 0.70 -31.98 11.86
N ILE A 48 1.03 -32.20 13.11
CA ILE A 48 0.13 -32.80 14.11
C ILE A 48 0.26 -32.02 15.42
N ILE A 49 -0.87 -31.66 16.00
CA ILE A 49 -0.96 -31.19 17.39
C ILE A 49 -1.27 -32.41 18.28
N ASN A 50 -0.42 -32.67 19.25
CA ASN A 50 -0.61 -33.84 20.16
C ASN A 50 -0.27 -33.46 21.61
N ASN A 51 -1.28 -33.39 22.45
CA ASN A 51 -1.12 -33.14 23.90
C ASN A 51 -1.24 -34.40 24.78
N GLY A 52 -1.14 -35.57 24.17
CA GLY A 52 -1.29 -36.86 24.87
C GLY A 52 -2.75 -37.30 25.05
N SER A 53 -3.72 -36.39 25.02
CA SER A 53 -5.16 -36.69 25.15
C SER A 53 -5.93 -36.42 23.86
N ILE A 54 -5.47 -35.48 23.06
CA ILE A 54 -6.10 -35.07 21.81
C ILE A 54 -5.03 -35.02 20.72
N THR A 55 -5.34 -35.63 19.57
CA THR A 55 -4.52 -35.55 18.37
C THR A 55 -5.34 -34.85 17.30
N LYS A 56 -4.78 -33.78 16.69
CA LYS A 56 -5.38 -33.03 15.58
C LYS A 56 -4.36 -32.87 14.47
N ASP A 57 -4.78 -33.11 13.25
CA ASP A 57 -3.96 -32.76 12.09
C ASP A 57 -3.96 -31.24 11.85
N ILE A 58 -2.82 -30.69 11.43
CA ILE A 58 -2.72 -29.36 10.85
C ILE A 58 -2.86 -29.52 9.34
N VAL A 59 -3.94 -29.02 8.77
CA VAL A 59 -4.26 -29.20 7.36
C VAL A 59 -4.26 -27.86 6.63
N ILE A 60 -3.48 -27.77 5.56
CA ILE A 60 -3.46 -26.61 4.67
C ILE A 60 -4.28 -26.95 3.41
N THR A 61 -5.34 -26.19 3.18
CA THR A 61 -6.26 -26.37 2.07
C THR A 61 -6.27 -25.10 1.21
N GLY A 62 -6.09 -25.24 -0.08
CA GLY A 62 -6.05 -24.08 -1.00
C GLY A 62 -6.69 -24.39 -2.33
N VAL A 63 -7.04 -23.31 -3.06
CA VAL A 63 -7.54 -23.36 -4.42
C VAL A 63 -7.17 -22.07 -5.16
N GLU A 64 -6.79 -22.19 -6.43
CA GLU A 64 -6.59 -21.05 -7.32
C GLU A 64 -7.95 -20.53 -7.78
N LEU A 65 -8.22 -19.23 -7.55
CA LEU A 65 -9.43 -18.58 -8.01
C LEU A 65 -9.25 -18.03 -9.42
N ASP A 66 -10.23 -18.31 -10.27
CA ASP A 66 -10.33 -17.75 -11.62
C ASP A 66 -11.77 -17.33 -11.96
N SER A 67 -12.01 -16.86 -13.19
CA SER A 67 -13.34 -16.44 -13.65
C SER A 67 -14.37 -17.57 -13.67
N ASP A 68 -13.94 -18.82 -13.76
CA ASP A 68 -14.83 -19.96 -13.93
C ASP A 68 -15.30 -20.52 -12.59
N ASN A 69 -14.46 -20.45 -11.54
CA ASN A 69 -14.72 -21.00 -10.23
C ASN A 69 -15.06 -19.96 -9.15
N ALA A 70 -14.63 -18.70 -9.32
CA ALA A 70 -14.89 -17.62 -8.36
C ALA A 70 -16.39 -17.49 -8.05
N GLY A 71 -16.71 -17.39 -6.78
CA GLY A 71 -18.10 -17.30 -6.28
C GLY A 71 -18.87 -18.62 -6.20
N LYS A 72 -18.40 -19.71 -6.83
CA LYS A 72 -19.05 -21.04 -6.78
C LYS A 72 -18.28 -22.03 -5.90
N ILE A 73 -16.96 -21.88 -5.85
CA ILE A 73 -16.04 -22.84 -5.22
C ILE A 73 -16.24 -22.98 -3.72
N TYR A 74 -16.72 -21.93 -3.03
CA TYR A 74 -16.91 -21.93 -1.57
C TYR A 74 -17.91 -22.99 -1.09
N GLY A 75 -18.93 -23.31 -1.93
CA GLY A 75 -19.93 -24.33 -1.60
C GLY A 75 -19.35 -25.74 -1.50
N SER A 76 -18.29 -26.03 -2.23
CA SER A 76 -17.60 -27.32 -2.24
C SER A 76 -16.47 -27.45 -1.21
N LEU A 77 -16.16 -26.39 -0.45
CA LEU A 77 -15.17 -26.46 0.63
C LEU A 77 -15.67 -27.40 1.74
N SER A 78 -14.94 -28.46 1.98
CA SER A 78 -15.22 -29.46 3.01
C SER A 78 -14.00 -29.61 3.91
N LEU A 79 -14.11 -29.18 5.17
CA LEU A 79 -13.05 -29.26 6.17
C LEU A 79 -13.49 -30.14 7.34
N ASN A 80 -12.55 -30.90 7.90
CA ASN A 80 -12.80 -31.61 9.13
C ASN A 80 -12.65 -30.61 10.32
N ALA A 81 -13.75 -30.35 11.00
CA ALA A 81 -13.77 -29.41 12.15
C ALA A 81 -12.90 -29.89 13.35
N GLY A 82 -12.53 -31.17 13.38
CA GLY A 82 -11.62 -31.74 14.37
C GLY A 82 -10.15 -31.36 14.16
N ASN A 83 -9.79 -30.93 12.98
CA ASN A 83 -8.44 -30.52 12.60
C ASN A 83 -8.19 -29.04 12.91
N TYR A 84 -6.91 -28.63 12.87
CA TYR A 84 -6.51 -27.23 12.72
C TYR A 84 -6.43 -26.91 11.22
N ASN A 85 -7.35 -26.09 10.74
CA ASN A 85 -7.54 -25.85 9.32
C ASN A 85 -6.99 -24.47 8.91
N ILE A 86 -5.97 -24.49 8.07
CA ILE A 86 -5.43 -23.32 7.39
C ILE A 86 -5.98 -23.33 5.96
N VAL A 87 -6.68 -22.26 5.56
CA VAL A 87 -7.15 -22.11 4.18
C VAL A 87 -6.33 -21.03 3.50
N VAL A 88 -5.88 -21.30 2.27
CA VAL A 88 -5.04 -20.39 1.49
C VAL A 88 -5.80 -19.96 0.22
N LEU A 89 -5.95 -18.66 0.02
CA LEU A 89 -6.59 -18.06 -1.16
C LEU A 89 -5.83 -16.82 -1.63
N HIS A 90 -5.98 -16.50 -2.92
CA HIS A 90 -5.46 -15.27 -3.49
C HIS A 90 -6.59 -14.46 -4.11
N GLY A 91 -6.79 -13.22 -3.64
CA GLY A 91 -7.83 -12.32 -4.13
C GLY A 91 -8.17 -11.22 -3.13
N GLN A 92 -9.01 -10.28 -3.56
CA GLN A 92 -9.46 -9.16 -2.76
C GLN A 92 -10.82 -9.47 -2.12
N GLU A 93 -10.98 -9.07 -0.87
CA GLU A 93 -12.25 -9.21 -0.14
C GLU A 93 -13.36 -8.35 -0.79
N ALA A 94 -14.57 -8.91 -0.84
CA ALA A 94 -15.70 -8.39 -1.62
C ALA A 94 -16.16 -6.97 -1.26
N SER A 95 -15.92 -6.50 -0.03
CA SER A 95 -16.32 -5.15 0.40
C SER A 95 -15.49 -4.03 -0.21
N HIS A 96 -14.33 -4.35 -0.79
CA HIS A 96 -13.36 -3.38 -1.33
C HIS A 96 -13.24 -3.38 -2.85
N VAL A 97 -14.15 -4.07 -3.58
CA VAL A 97 -13.97 -4.34 -5.01
C VAL A 97 -14.65 -3.31 -5.92
N SER A 98 -13.90 -2.85 -6.92
CA SER A 98 -14.44 -2.27 -8.15
C SER A 98 -14.97 -3.37 -9.08
N LYS A 99 -16.09 -3.12 -9.73
CA LYS A 99 -17.05 -4.04 -10.40
C LYS A 99 -16.56 -5.13 -11.39
N ASN A 100 -15.28 -5.42 -11.56
CA ASN A 100 -14.79 -6.32 -12.63
C ASN A 100 -13.64 -7.24 -12.23
N ASN A 101 -13.56 -7.73 -11.01
CA ASN A 101 -12.44 -8.57 -10.58
C ASN A 101 -12.87 -10.05 -10.39
N ALA A 102 -12.30 -10.96 -11.18
CA ALA A 102 -12.56 -12.41 -11.11
C ALA A 102 -12.03 -13.06 -9.81
N GLN A 103 -11.22 -12.34 -9.04
CA GLN A 103 -10.59 -12.84 -7.81
C GLN A 103 -11.17 -12.17 -6.55
N ILE A 104 -12.50 -12.22 -6.46
CA ILE A 104 -13.21 -11.71 -5.30
C ILE A 104 -13.37 -12.82 -4.27
N ILE A 105 -12.88 -12.56 -3.04
CA ILE A 105 -13.04 -13.46 -1.90
C ILE A 105 -14.28 -13.05 -1.10
N SER A 106 -15.19 -14.00 -0.94
CA SER A 106 -16.38 -13.84 -0.10
C SER A 106 -16.09 -14.36 1.32
N LEU A 107 -15.68 -13.47 2.23
CA LEU A 107 -15.53 -13.84 3.65
C LEU A 107 -16.84 -14.37 4.24
N LYS A 108 -17.99 -13.86 3.77
CA LYS A 108 -19.31 -14.34 4.20
C LYS A 108 -19.51 -15.83 3.95
N ASP A 109 -19.06 -16.34 2.82
CA ASP A 109 -19.24 -17.74 2.44
C ASP A 109 -18.20 -18.65 3.10
N LEU A 110 -17.11 -18.10 3.62
CA LEU A 110 -16.05 -18.78 4.36
C LEU A 110 -16.31 -18.85 5.88
N ARG A 111 -17.15 -17.96 6.42
CA ARG A 111 -17.50 -17.94 7.85
C ARG A 111 -18.19 -19.24 8.27
N ASN A 112 -17.86 -19.69 9.49
CA ASN A 112 -18.41 -20.90 10.12
C ASN A 112 -18.15 -22.21 9.34
N ARG A 113 -17.11 -22.22 8.49
CA ARG A 113 -16.66 -23.41 7.74
C ARG A 113 -15.62 -24.25 8.48
N GLY A 114 -15.25 -23.89 9.71
CA GLY A 114 -14.23 -24.60 10.48
C GLY A 114 -12.80 -24.19 10.16
N ILE A 115 -12.60 -22.98 9.69
CA ILE A 115 -11.30 -22.38 9.38
C ILE A 115 -10.72 -21.79 10.67
N ASP A 116 -9.48 -22.12 11.01
CA ASP A 116 -8.74 -21.51 12.12
C ASP A 116 -7.91 -20.32 11.65
N TYR A 117 -7.28 -20.44 10.48
CA TYR A 117 -6.50 -19.38 9.87
C TYR A 117 -6.75 -19.30 8.36
N LEU A 118 -7.19 -18.16 7.87
CA LEU A 118 -7.37 -17.88 6.45
C LEU A 118 -6.22 -17.00 5.97
N ALA A 119 -5.25 -17.61 5.28
CA ALA A 119 -4.11 -16.94 4.68
C ALA A 119 -4.49 -16.39 3.32
N LEU A 120 -4.44 -15.07 3.16
CA LEU A 120 -4.85 -14.37 1.95
C LEU A 120 -3.65 -13.69 1.27
N GLY A 121 -3.60 -13.73 -0.05
CA GLY A 121 -2.70 -12.92 -0.87
C GLY A 121 -3.47 -11.91 -1.71
N HIS A 122 -2.78 -11.07 -2.47
CA HIS A 122 -3.28 -10.02 -3.37
C HIS A 122 -3.19 -8.60 -2.81
N VAL A 123 -3.60 -8.34 -1.57
CA VAL A 123 -3.49 -7.03 -0.94
C VAL A 123 -2.06 -6.84 -0.44
N HIS A 124 -1.42 -5.73 -0.84
CA HIS A 124 -0.01 -5.47 -0.54
C HIS A 124 0.21 -4.81 0.83
N GLU A 125 -0.85 -4.41 1.49
CA GLU A 125 -0.84 -3.87 2.85
C GLU A 125 -1.14 -4.98 3.86
N TYR A 126 -0.40 -4.98 4.98
CA TYR A 126 -0.68 -5.92 6.08
C TYR A 126 -2.02 -5.59 6.74
N SER A 127 -2.87 -6.60 6.85
CA SER A 127 -4.09 -6.52 7.65
C SER A 127 -4.51 -7.88 8.20
N SER A 128 -5.06 -7.88 9.40
CA SER A 128 -5.59 -9.09 10.02
C SER A 128 -6.82 -8.74 10.86
N ASP A 129 -7.85 -9.59 10.75
CA ASP A 129 -9.08 -9.42 11.54
C ASP A 129 -9.76 -10.78 11.77
N ARG A 130 -10.81 -10.82 12.58
CA ARG A 130 -11.59 -11.99 12.85
C ARG A 130 -12.42 -12.42 11.65
N LEU A 131 -12.30 -13.68 11.28
CA LEU A 131 -13.20 -14.27 10.29
C LEU A 131 -14.56 -14.60 10.93
N ASP A 132 -14.53 -15.32 12.07
CA ASP A 132 -15.71 -15.71 12.84
C ASP A 132 -15.33 -16.01 14.31
N ALA A 133 -16.14 -16.79 15.03
CA ALA A 133 -15.87 -17.14 16.43
C ALA A 133 -14.63 -18.05 16.60
N ARG A 134 -14.24 -18.80 15.55
CA ARG A 134 -13.15 -19.76 15.56
C ARG A 134 -11.85 -19.21 14.99
N GLY A 135 -11.94 -18.50 13.87
CA GLY A 135 -10.78 -18.18 13.06
C GLY A 135 -10.55 -16.70 12.78
N VAL A 136 -9.38 -16.45 12.25
CA VAL A 136 -8.92 -15.14 11.76
C VAL A 136 -8.59 -15.21 10.28
N TYR A 137 -8.59 -14.06 9.58
CA TYR A 137 -8.01 -13.94 8.25
C TYR A 137 -6.88 -12.92 8.26
N CYS A 138 -5.93 -13.09 7.36
CA CYS A 138 -4.75 -12.24 7.30
C CYS A 138 -4.27 -12.06 5.86
N TYR A 139 -4.06 -10.81 5.49
CA TYR A 139 -3.24 -10.40 4.37
C TYR A 139 -1.86 -10.01 4.90
N PRO A 140 -0.79 -10.73 4.55
CA PRO A 140 0.56 -10.41 5.06
C PRO A 140 1.17 -9.18 4.38
N GLY A 141 0.55 -8.66 3.34
CA GLY A 141 1.13 -7.64 2.48
C GLY A 141 2.14 -8.22 1.48
N CYS A 142 3.07 -7.39 1.04
CA CYS A 142 4.19 -7.80 0.20
C CYS A 142 5.53 -7.69 0.97
N LEU A 143 6.54 -8.44 0.53
CA LEU A 143 7.86 -8.46 1.19
C LEU A 143 8.64 -7.16 1.03
N GLU A 144 8.41 -6.44 -0.06
CA GLU A 144 9.06 -5.17 -0.39
C GLU A 144 8.06 -4.33 -1.20
N GLY A 145 7.87 -3.08 -0.83
CA GLY A 145 7.03 -2.15 -1.59
C GLY A 145 7.71 -1.73 -2.90
N ARG A 146 6.90 -1.51 -3.94
CA ARG A 146 7.37 -1.21 -5.29
C ARG A 146 7.21 0.24 -5.70
N GLY A 147 6.41 1.01 -4.98
CA GLY A 147 6.11 2.39 -5.31
C GLY A 147 5.51 3.17 -4.14
N PHE A 148 5.33 4.48 -4.32
CA PHE A 148 4.77 5.35 -3.29
C PHE A 148 3.29 5.12 -2.97
N ASP A 149 2.62 4.32 -3.75
CA ASP A 149 1.27 3.81 -3.51
C ASP A 149 1.25 2.65 -2.51
N GLU A 150 2.41 2.08 -2.22
CA GLU A 150 2.62 1.01 -1.25
C GLU A 150 3.45 1.54 -0.06
N ALA A 151 3.04 2.66 0.54
CA ALA A 151 3.73 3.23 1.71
C ALA A 151 3.48 2.40 2.97
N GLY A 152 4.49 2.33 3.86
CA GLY A 152 4.40 1.61 5.13
C GLY A 152 5.44 0.53 5.30
N GLU A 153 5.22 -0.32 6.31
CA GLU A 153 6.09 -1.46 6.60
C GLU A 153 5.70 -2.65 5.73
N HIS A 154 6.71 -3.31 5.18
CA HIS A 154 6.54 -4.52 4.37
C HIS A 154 7.28 -5.69 4.98
N GLY A 155 6.70 -6.89 4.84
CA GLY A 155 7.25 -8.08 5.50
C GLY A 155 6.40 -9.31 5.25
N PHE A 156 6.37 -10.18 6.25
CA PHE A 156 5.60 -11.42 6.23
C PHE A 156 5.00 -11.70 7.61
N VAL A 157 4.04 -12.62 7.65
CA VAL A 157 3.42 -13.06 8.89
C VAL A 157 3.95 -14.44 9.27
N VAL A 158 4.28 -14.60 10.54
CA VAL A 158 4.53 -15.90 11.16
C VAL A 158 3.26 -16.33 11.86
N LEU A 159 2.82 -17.54 11.57
CA LEU A 159 1.79 -18.26 12.32
C LEU A 159 2.51 -19.32 13.14
N ASP A 160 2.57 -19.12 14.45
CA ASP A 160 3.19 -20.05 15.40
C ASP A 160 2.10 -20.88 16.07
N ILE A 161 2.18 -22.20 15.92
CA ILE A 161 1.19 -23.13 16.46
C ILE A 161 1.89 -24.02 17.49
N ASP A 162 1.47 -23.92 18.73
CA ASP A 162 1.95 -24.80 19.80
C ASP A 162 1.42 -26.23 19.58
N GLU A 163 2.33 -27.14 19.29
CA GLU A 163 2.00 -28.54 18.98
C GLU A 163 1.38 -29.29 20.17
N THR A 164 1.49 -28.75 21.39
CA THR A 164 0.96 -29.37 22.59
C THR A 164 -0.42 -28.86 22.95
N SER A 165 -0.59 -27.55 23.00
CA SER A 165 -1.87 -26.93 23.38
C SER A 165 -2.81 -26.72 22.19
N GLY A 166 -2.28 -26.59 20.99
CA GLY A 166 -3.01 -26.17 19.80
C GLY A 166 -3.40 -24.69 19.82
N SER A 167 -2.86 -23.93 20.77
CA SER A 167 -2.95 -22.47 20.71
C SER A 167 -2.07 -21.93 19.58
N TYR A 168 -2.43 -20.77 19.05
CA TYR A 168 -1.63 -20.14 18.02
C TYR A 168 -1.48 -18.65 18.27
N ASP A 169 -0.36 -18.11 17.82
CA ASP A 169 -0.06 -16.71 17.77
C ASP A 169 0.30 -16.30 16.34
N THR A 170 -0.04 -15.07 15.99
CA THR A 170 0.35 -14.48 14.70
C THR A 170 1.07 -13.18 14.94
N TYR A 171 2.19 -12.99 14.25
CA TYR A 171 2.92 -11.73 14.31
C TYR A 171 3.51 -11.36 12.97
N PHE A 172 3.44 -10.06 12.68
CA PHE A 172 4.07 -9.49 11.50
C PHE A 172 5.57 -9.31 11.73
N VAL A 173 6.38 -9.71 10.75
CA VAL A 173 7.83 -9.55 10.77
C VAL A 173 8.21 -8.57 9.67
N PRO A 174 8.64 -7.34 10.01
CA PRO A 174 9.20 -6.42 9.04
C PRO A 174 10.41 -7.02 8.35
N PHE A 175 10.43 -7.01 7.03
CA PHE A 175 11.47 -7.66 6.24
C PHE A 175 12.03 -6.78 5.13
N ALA A 176 11.28 -5.76 4.69
CA ALA A 176 11.68 -4.88 3.61
C ALA A 176 13.04 -4.24 3.88
N ARG A 177 13.88 -4.24 2.87
CA ARG A 177 15.16 -3.53 2.90
C ARG A 177 14.97 -2.02 2.81
N ARG A 178 13.91 -1.58 2.12
CA ARG A 178 13.61 -0.18 1.88
C ARG A 178 12.22 0.16 2.39
N ASN A 179 12.17 1.11 3.29
CA ASN A 179 10.89 1.65 3.75
C ASN A 179 10.44 2.77 2.82
N ILE A 180 9.15 2.81 2.58
CA ILE A 180 8.49 3.81 1.72
C ILE A 180 7.72 4.76 2.62
N TYR A 181 8.03 6.04 2.51
CA TYR A 181 7.39 7.08 3.29
C TYR A 181 6.68 8.07 2.37
N VAL A 182 5.43 8.37 2.70
CA VAL A 182 4.68 9.49 2.13
C VAL A 182 4.32 10.39 3.30
N ALA A 183 4.83 11.61 3.29
CA ALA A 183 4.64 12.55 4.37
C ALA A 183 4.16 13.89 3.85
N GLN A 184 3.30 14.55 4.61
CA GLN A 184 2.83 15.89 4.30
C GLN A 184 3.66 16.92 5.05
N VAL A 185 4.01 18.01 4.36
CA VAL A 185 4.69 19.15 4.96
C VAL A 185 3.88 20.40 4.65
N ASP A 186 3.37 21.01 5.71
CA ASP A 186 2.65 22.27 5.62
C ASP A 186 3.65 23.43 5.43
N VAL A 187 3.55 24.08 4.27
CA VAL A 187 4.38 25.24 3.87
C VAL A 187 3.63 26.56 3.95
N THR A 188 2.47 26.58 4.61
CA THR A 188 1.68 27.81 4.81
C THR A 188 2.56 28.94 5.34
N GLY A 189 2.44 30.11 4.71
CA GLY A 189 3.14 31.34 5.08
C GLY A 189 4.61 31.40 4.65
N CYS A 190 5.13 30.44 3.88
CA CYS A 190 6.42 30.59 3.22
C CYS A 190 6.28 31.60 2.06
N GLU A 191 7.26 32.49 1.95
CA GLU A 191 7.28 33.55 0.95
C GLU A 191 8.24 33.25 -0.22
N SER A 192 9.09 32.23 -0.08
CA SER A 192 10.10 31.89 -1.08
C SER A 192 10.45 30.39 -1.09
N THR A 193 11.05 29.94 -2.21
CA THR A 193 11.64 28.60 -2.34
C THR A 193 12.63 28.29 -1.22
N PHE A 194 13.42 29.28 -0.78
CA PHE A 194 14.40 29.13 0.27
C PHE A 194 13.76 28.81 1.64
N GLU A 195 12.65 29.47 1.99
CA GLU A 195 11.94 29.18 3.24
C GLU A 195 11.30 27.79 3.22
N ILE A 196 10.76 27.41 2.05
CA ILE A 196 10.27 26.04 1.84
C ILE A 196 11.41 25.03 2.02
N GLU A 197 12.57 25.27 1.41
CA GLU A 197 13.76 24.40 1.56
C GLU A 197 14.17 24.24 3.03
N GLN A 198 14.19 25.32 3.80
CA GLN A 198 14.53 25.26 5.24
C GLN A 198 13.51 24.42 6.02
N LYS A 199 12.23 24.59 5.73
CA LYS A 199 11.14 23.82 6.35
C LYS A 199 11.27 22.32 6.03
N LEU A 200 11.49 21.99 4.75
CA LEU A 200 11.74 20.62 4.30
C LEU A 200 13.00 20.02 4.94
N SER A 201 14.09 20.78 4.98
CA SER A 201 15.34 20.34 5.59
C SER A 201 15.15 20.03 7.08
N SER A 202 14.46 20.90 7.80
CA SER A 202 14.12 20.67 9.21
C SER A 202 13.27 19.42 9.41
N PHE A 203 12.23 19.25 8.60
CA PHE A 203 11.38 18.07 8.64
C PHE A 203 12.18 16.79 8.38
N LEU A 204 12.93 16.73 7.29
CA LEU A 204 13.70 15.55 6.88
C LEU A 204 14.79 15.16 7.90
N ASN A 205 15.39 16.15 8.58
CA ASN A 205 16.39 15.88 9.62
C ASN A 205 15.78 15.25 10.87
N ASN A 206 14.51 15.50 11.15
CA ASN A 206 13.80 14.98 12.31
C ASN A 206 12.99 13.73 12.04
N ALA A 207 12.72 13.41 10.77
CA ALA A 207 11.82 12.31 10.38
C ALA A 207 12.42 10.90 10.56
N GLY A 208 13.74 10.78 10.79
CA GLY A 208 14.41 9.49 10.96
C GLY A 208 14.52 8.63 9.70
N PHE A 209 14.27 9.19 8.51
CA PHE A 209 14.41 8.49 7.24
C PHE A 209 15.88 8.14 6.97
N THR A 210 16.12 6.96 6.41
CA THR A 210 17.46 6.47 6.07
C THR A 210 17.78 6.72 4.59
N LYS A 211 19.07 6.61 4.25
CA LYS A 211 19.52 6.72 2.84
C LYS A 211 18.93 5.65 1.91
N ASP A 212 18.49 4.52 2.46
CA ASP A 212 17.89 3.43 1.69
C ASP A 212 16.35 3.61 1.54
N SER A 213 15.77 4.66 2.14
CA SER A 213 14.33 4.93 2.08
C SER A 213 13.90 5.49 0.72
N LEU A 214 12.65 5.22 0.33
CA LEU A 214 11.93 5.96 -0.69
C LEU A 214 11.07 7.01 0.01
N VAL A 215 11.27 8.28 -0.30
CA VAL A 215 10.58 9.39 0.38
C VAL A 215 9.80 10.22 -0.63
N LYS A 216 8.50 10.37 -0.41
CA LYS A 216 7.64 11.31 -1.12
C LYS A 216 7.14 12.35 -0.14
N LEU A 217 7.43 13.61 -0.40
CA LEU A 217 6.84 14.72 0.34
C LEU A 217 5.69 15.32 -0.45
N GLU A 218 4.56 15.53 0.20
CA GLU A 218 3.43 16.27 -0.32
C GLU A 218 3.42 17.64 0.36
N LEU A 219 3.72 18.70 -0.41
CA LEU A 219 3.62 20.06 0.09
C LEU A 219 2.15 20.43 0.22
N THR A 220 1.75 20.88 1.38
CA THR A 220 0.37 21.28 1.68
C THR A 220 0.32 22.71 2.22
N GLY A 221 -0.88 23.26 2.33
CA GLY A 221 -1.11 24.58 2.88
C GLY A 221 -1.35 25.65 1.84
N GLU A 222 -1.42 26.90 2.29
CA GLU A 222 -1.73 28.07 1.47
C GLU A 222 -0.50 28.98 1.34
N LEU A 223 -0.12 29.30 0.11
CA LEU A 223 0.94 30.22 -0.23
C LEU A 223 0.36 31.49 -0.85
N ASP A 224 1.05 32.60 -0.65
CA ASP A 224 0.72 33.81 -1.40
C ASP A 224 0.98 33.58 -2.90
N VAL A 225 0.17 34.23 -3.76
CA VAL A 225 0.32 34.13 -5.23
C VAL A 225 1.67 34.63 -5.73
N GLU A 226 2.37 35.45 -4.94
CA GLU A 226 3.70 35.96 -5.25
C GLU A 226 4.82 35.05 -4.75
N CYS A 227 4.49 34.01 -3.97
CA CYS A 227 5.50 33.08 -3.48
C CYS A 227 6.17 32.35 -4.65
N GLU A 228 7.46 32.59 -4.81
CA GLU A 228 8.29 31.81 -5.73
C GLU A 228 8.48 30.40 -5.17
N LYS A 229 8.05 29.41 -5.93
CA LYS A 229 8.18 28.01 -5.56
C LYS A 229 8.71 27.19 -6.73
N ASP A 230 9.97 26.77 -6.63
CA ASP A 230 10.63 25.89 -7.58
C ASP A 230 10.71 24.48 -7.01
N THR A 231 9.73 23.63 -7.37
CA THR A 231 9.66 22.24 -6.91
C THR A 231 10.77 21.36 -7.49
N ASP A 232 11.26 21.67 -8.69
CA ASP A 232 12.34 20.93 -9.34
C ASP A 232 13.68 21.21 -8.64
N TYR A 233 13.94 22.47 -8.30
CA TYR A 233 15.07 22.84 -7.48
C TYR A 233 15.04 22.11 -6.13
N LEU A 234 13.91 22.19 -5.42
CA LEU A 234 13.73 21.53 -4.11
C LEU A 234 13.96 20.02 -4.24
N CYS A 235 13.45 19.38 -5.27
CA CYS A 235 13.64 17.96 -5.49
C CYS A 235 15.14 17.63 -5.66
N LYS A 236 15.87 18.39 -6.50
CA LYS A 236 17.31 18.20 -6.73
C LYS A 236 18.15 18.42 -5.47
N GLN A 237 17.75 19.30 -4.54
CA GLN A 237 18.46 19.53 -3.30
C GLN A 237 18.44 18.31 -2.36
N PHE A 238 17.38 17.50 -2.40
CA PHE A 238 17.17 16.41 -1.46
C PHE A 238 17.28 15.01 -2.09
N GLU A 239 17.22 14.86 -3.42
CA GLU A 239 17.18 13.55 -4.10
C GLU A 239 18.35 12.63 -3.74
N ASN A 240 19.55 13.18 -3.57
CA ASN A 240 20.75 12.42 -3.25
C ASN A 240 20.82 11.91 -1.79
N ARG A 241 19.87 12.32 -0.92
CA ARG A 241 19.82 11.88 0.47
C ARG A 241 19.18 10.52 0.65
N PHE A 242 18.40 10.06 -0.33
CA PHE A 242 17.55 8.88 -0.25
C PHE A 242 17.74 7.98 -1.47
N TYR A 243 17.25 6.74 -1.39
CA TYR A 243 17.24 5.84 -2.54
C TYR A 243 16.36 6.38 -3.68
N ALA A 244 15.20 6.92 -3.34
CA ALA A 244 14.36 7.68 -4.25
C ALA A 244 13.68 8.83 -3.48
N PHE A 245 13.56 9.98 -4.11
CA PHE A 245 12.92 11.15 -3.53
C PHE A 245 11.97 11.79 -4.55
N LYS A 246 10.82 12.23 -4.07
CA LYS A 246 9.82 12.93 -4.89
C LYS A 246 9.12 14.00 -4.07
N ILE A 247 8.88 15.14 -4.69
CA ILE A 247 7.99 16.18 -4.16
C ILE A 247 6.71 16.18 -5.01
N LYS A 248 5.55 16.21 -4.35
CA LYS A 248 4.26 16.49 -4.96
C LYS A 248 3.74 17.80 -4.39
N ASP A 249 3.44 18.72 -5.27
CA ASP A 249 2.79 19.97 -4.90
C ASP A 249 1.29 19.76 -4.75
N CYS A 250 0.79 19.98 -3.56
CA CYS A 250 -0.63 20.00 -3.19
C CYS A 250 -1.01 21.31 -2.50
N THR A 251 -0.19 22.36 -2.66
CA THR A 251 -0.48 23.68 -2.08
C THR A 251 -1.59 24.38 -2.83
N ALA A 252 -2.34 25.20 -2.12
CA ALA A 252 -3.27 26.17 -2.70
C ALA A 252 -2.63 27.56 -2.71
N TYR A 253 -3.12 28.45 -3.58
CA TYR A 253 -2.71 29.85 -3.58
C TYR A 253 -3.82 30.72 -2.99
N ARG A 254 -3.39 31.73 -2.23
CA ARG A 254 -4.26 32.77 -1.68
C ARG A 254 -3.78 34.14 -2.14
N VAL A 255 -4.72 34.99 -2.46
CA VAL A 255 -4.46 36.41 -2.78
C VAL A 255 -4.78 37.23 -1.56
N ASP A 256 -3.83 37.98 -1.04
CA ASP A 256 -4.10 39.03 -0.08
C ASP A 256 -4.66 40.27 -0.80
N TYR A 257 -5.97 40.22 -1.07
CA TYR A 257 -6.63 41.31 -1.82
C TYR A 257 -6.45 42.68 -1.17
N MET A 258 -6.38 42.78 0.14
CA MET A 258 -6.26 44.07 0.85
C MET A 258 -4.97 44.79 0.48
N SER A 259 -3.89 44.06 0.21
CA SER A 259 -2.61 44.66 -0.21
C SER A 259 -2.66 45.30 -1.61
N TYR A 260 -3.65 44.91 -2.45
CA TYR A 260 -3.81 45.41 -3.82
C TYR A 260 -4.99 46.36 -4.01
N GLU A 261 -5.80 46.63 -2.98
CA GLU A 261 -6.98 47.45 -3.10
C GLU A 261 -6.69 48.85 -3.61
N HIS A 262 -5.57 49.43 -3.21
CA HIS A 262 -5.14 50.78 -3.59
C HIS A 262 -3.89 50.79 -4.49
N ASP A 263 -3.43 49.64 -4.96
CA ASP A 263 -2.27 49.54 -5.84
C ASP A 263 -2.62 50.08 -7.25
N VAL A 264 -1.97 51.18 -7.66
CA VAL A 264 -2.18 51.82 -8.94
C VAL A 264 -1.38 51.21 -10.10
N SER A 265 -0.59 50.18 -9.82
CA SER A 265 0.20 49.49 -10.83
C SER A 265 -0.68 48.64 -11.75
N LEU A 266 -0.13 48.24 -12.92
CA LEU A 266 -0.78 47.31 -13.84
C LEU A 266 -1.10 45.99 -13.14
N LYS A 267 -0.23 45.51 -12.23
CA LYS A 267 -0.43 44.37 -11.39
C LYS A 267 -1.66 44.50 -10.50
N GLY A 268 -1.77 45.61 -9.76
CA GLY A 268 -2.92 45.87 -8.89
C GLY A 268 -4.24 45.98 -9.66
N GLU A 269 -4.21 46.62 -10.83
CA GLU A 269 -5.38 46.69 -11.73
C GLU A 269 -5.80 45.31 -12.22
N PHE A 270 -4.86 44.48 -12.66
CA PHE A 270 -5.14 43.10 -13.07
C PHE A 270 -5.76 42.28 -11.96
N ILE A 271 -5.18 42.31 -10.75
CA ILE A 271 -5.70 41.57 -9.60
C ILE A 271 -7.13 41.99 -9.25
N ARG A 272 -7.39 43.32 -9.17
CA ARG A 272 -8.75 43.81 -8.88
C ARG A 272 -9.76 43.40 -9.96
N ASN A 273 -9.37 43.40 -11.22
CA ASN A 273 -10.24 42.96 -12.32
C ASN A 273 -10.61 41.47 -12.20
N VAL A 274 -9.64 40.60 -11.85
CA VAL A 274 -9.91 39.16 -11.67
C VAL A 274 -10.74 38.93 -10.42
N MET A 275 -10.40 39.57 -9.29
CA MET A 275 -11.12 39.43 -8.03
C MET A 275 -12.58 39.91 -8.11
N GLY A 276 -12.85 40.92 -8.92
CA GLY A 276 -14.20 41.45 -9.18
C GLY A 276 -15.09 40.55 -10.06
N ARG A 277 -14.61 39.40 -10.52
CA ARG A 277 -15.39 38.47 -11.35
C ARG A 277 -16.22 37.54 -10.45
N ASP A 278 -17.55 37.65 -10.54
CA ASP A 278 -18.47 36.79 -9.78
C ASP A 278 -18.71 35.41 -10.42
N ASP A 279 -18.32 35.26 -11.69
CA ASP A 279 -18.47 34.03 -12.46
C ASP A 279 -17.31 33.02 -12.28
N ILE A 280 -16.30 33.37 -11.50
CA ILE A 280 -15.09 32.56 -11.23
C ILE A 280 -15.02 32.27 -9.73
N ASN A 281 -14.78 31.03 -9.34
CA ASN A 281 -14.58 30.68 -7.92
C ASN A 281 -13.21 31.19 -7.40
N GLU A 282 -13.06 31.29 -6.07
CA GLU A 282 -11.88 31.90 -5.45
C GLU A 282 -10.57 31.15 -5.76
N GLN A 283 -10.62 29.82 -5.89
CA GLN A 283 -9.43 29.02 -6.23
C GLN A 283 -8.96 29.29 -7.66
N ASP A 284 -9.88 29.35 -8.62
CA ASP A 284 -9.56 29.65 -10.01
C ASP A 284 -9.08 31.10 -10.15
N LYS A 285 -9.65 32.06 -9.40
CA LYS A 285 -9.15 33.42 -9.34
C LYS A 285 -7.69 33.49 -8.92
N ALA A 286 -7.32 32.77 -7.85
CA ALA A 286 -5.93 32.74 -7.37
C ALA A 286 -4.97 32.16 -8.42
N VAL A 287 -5.38 31.11 -9.12
CA VAL A 287 -4.60 30.50 -10.21
C VAL A 287 -4.43 31.45 -11.38
N ILE A 288 -5.51 32.14 -11.82
CA ILE A 288 -5.47 33.11 -12.90
C ILE A 288 -4.56 34.29 -12.54
N ILE A 289 -4.65 34.79 -11.29
CA ILE A 289 -3.80 35.87 -10.80
C ILE A 289 -2.35 35.46 -10.84
N ARG A 290 -2.01 34.28 -10.34
CA ARG A 290 -0.64 33.76 -10.35
C ARG A 290 -0.05 33.71 -11.75
N TYR A 291 -0.73 33.07 -12.71
CA TYR A 291 -0.25 32.99 -14.08
C TYR A 291 -0.16 34.38 -14.75
N GLY A 292 -1.10 35.27 -14.44
CA GLY A 292 -1.06 36.64 -14.95
C GLY A 292 0.12 37.41 -14.39
N LEU A 293 0.49 37.24 -13.13
CA LEU A 293 1.67 37.85 -12.52
C LEU A 293 2.96 37.33 -13.14
N GLN A 294 3.08 36.01 -13.35
CA GLN A 294 4.22 35.42 -14.05
C GLN A 294 4.38 35.97 -15.46
N ALA A 295 3.28 36.08 -16.22
CA ALA A 295 3.29 36.66 -17.54
C ALA A 295 3.72 38.13 -17.53
N LEU A 296 3.29 38.91 -16.53
CA LEU A 296 3.69 40.33 -16.39
C LEU A 296 5.17 40.48 -16.03
N GLN A 297 5.76 39.51 -15.38
CA GLN A 297 7.21 39.45 -15.03
C GLN A 297 8.06 38.95 -16.20
N GLY A 298 7.44 38.46 -17.27
CA GLY A 298 8.12 37.91 -18.45
C GLY A 298 8.62 36.46 -18.23
N GLU A 299 8.08 35.75 -17.25
CA GLU A 299 8.39 34.35 -17.00
C GLU A 299 7.65 33.43 -18.00
N GLU A 300 8.27 32.32 -18.38
CA GLU A 300 7.59 31.28 -19.14
C GLU A 300 6.53 30.62 -18.26
N ILE A 301 5.29 30.59 -18.73
CA ILE A 301 4.20 29.86 -18.08
C ILE A 301 4.38 28.36 -18.41
N VAL A 302 4.75 27.56 -17.43
CA VAL A 302 4.92 26.11 -17.55
C VAL A 302 3.70 25.37 -17.03
#